data_081f408ceff7d2cb3233e5c0db8160d3
#
_entry.id   081f408ceff7d2cb3233e5c0db8160d3
#
_cell.length_a   1.000
_cell.length_b   1.000
_cell.length_c   1.000
_cell.angle_alpha   90.00
_cell.angle_beta   90.00
_cell.angle_gamma   90.00
#
_symmetry.space_group_name_H-M   'P 1'
#
loop_
_entity.id
_entity.type
_entity.pdbx_description
1 polymer ?
#
loop_
_entity_poly.entity_id
_entity_poly.type
_entity_poly.pdbx_seq_one_letter_code
_entity_poly.pdbx_strand_id
1 'polypeptide(L)'
;MALAFLASAVAQNQNERIPAKGFAMFSAKDTFHPYEFTRHAIGDNDIQIEILYAGICHSDLHAAWDEQQEQGLYASYPMIPGHEIAGRVAKVGKNVTKFKVGDLAGVGCMVNACSHCPSCEMHKEQFCEKGTTFTYNSKDIYHDGEMAMGGYSDKIVVSENFAIKIPDNADLKRVAPLLCAGITTWSPIHFSNVKKGDKVAVAGYGGLGHMAVQY
;
A
#
# COMPACT_ATOMS: atom_id res chain seq x y z
N MET A 1 -6.20 49.13 12.49
CA MET A 1 -5.43 48.08 13.21
C MET A 1 -5.71 46.73 12.55
N ALA A 2 -4.79 46.21 11.77
CA ALA A 2 -4.91 44.90 11.15
C ALA A 2 -4.23 43.88 12.06
N LEU A 3 -4.99 42.94 12.60
CA LEU A 3 -4.43 41.79 13.33
C LEU A 3 -3.89 40.77 12.30
N ALA A 4 -2.58 40.68 12.21
CA ALA A 4 -1.92 39.59 11.50
C ALA A 4 -2.01 38.34 12.39
N PHE A 5 -2.75 37.32 11.94
CA PHE A 5 -2.68 35.97 12.50
C PHE A 5 -1.36 35.35 12.02
N LEU A 6 -0.37 35.31 12.89
CA LEU A 6 0.81 34.48 12.74
C LEU A 6 0.37 33.03 12.95
N ALA A 7 0.22 32.28 11.85
CA ALA A 7 0.14 30.84 11.90
C ALA A 7 1.55 30.34 12.28
N SER A 8 1.75 29.97 13.53
CA SER A 8 2.94 29.26 13.97
C SER A 8 2.93 27.87 13.33
N ALA A 9 3.76 27.70 12.29
CA ALA A 9 4.13 26.40 11.78
C ALA A 9 4.86 25.67 12.93
N VAL A 10 4.19 24.76 13.60
CA VAL A 10 4.83 23.83 14.52
C VAL A 10 5.77 22.97 13.67
N ALA A 11 7.06 23.18 13.80
CA ALA A 11 8.08 22.30 13.20
C ALA A 11 7.82 20.89 13.76
N GLN A 12 7.30 20.01 12.90
CA GLN A 12 7.06 18.62 13.28
C GLN A 12 8.41 17.94 13.48
N ASN A 13 8.55 17.33 14.64
CA ASN A 13 9.75 16.54 14.98
C ASN A 13 9.77 15.33 14.05
N GLN A 14 10.65 15.34 13.03
CA GLN A 14 10.75 14.30 11.99
C GLN A 14 11.12 12.91 12.54
N ASN A 15 11.45 12.82 13.84
CA ASN A 15 11.80 11.57 14.50
C ASN A 15 10.68 10.96 15.34
N GLU A 16 9.48 11.52 15.33
CA GLU A 16 8.39 11.02 16.15
C GLU A 16 7.63 9.90 15.46
N ARG A 17 7.66 8.72 16.07
CA ARG A 17 6.86 7.56 15.59
C ARG A 17 5.37 7.89 15.64
N ILE A 18 4.64 7.38 14.66
CA ILE A 18 3.22 7.72 14.47
C ILE A 18 2.36 6.62 15.11
N PRO A 19 1.61 6.93 16.18
CA PRO A 19 0.65 6.00 16.74
C PRO A 19 -0.39 5.58 15.70
N ALA A 20 -0.64 4.28 15.62
CA ALA A 20 -1.61 3.67 14.72
C ALA A 20 -2.34 2.54 15.42
N LYS A 21 -3.49 2.19 14.90
CA LYS A 21 -4.29 1.06 15.37
C LYS A 21 -4.92 0.33 14.19
N GLY A 22 -5.12 -0.96 14.37
CA GLY A 22 -5.66 -1.82 13.33
C GLY A 22 -6.14 -3.15 13.90
N PHE A 23 -6.25 -4.12 13.01
CA PHE A 23 -6.63 -5.48 13.36
C PHE A 23 -5.50 -6.42 12.96
N ALA A 24 -4.94 -7.11 13.95
CA ALA A 24 -3.81 -8.03 13.77
C ALA A 24 -4.19 -9.46 14.07
N MET A 25 -3.50 -10.40 13.43
CA MET A 25 -3.44 -11.80 13.82
C MET A 25 -2.14 -12.06 14.58
N PHE A 26 -2.19 -12.96 15.56
CA PHE A 26 -1.05 -13.32 16.42
C PHE A 26 -0.52 -14.73 16.17
N SER A 27 -1.23 -15.52 15.36
CA SER A 27 -0.81 -16.83 14.87
C SER A 27 -1.62 -17.25 13.64
N ALA A 28 -1.16 -18.29 12.93
CA ALA A 28 -1.79 -18.80 11.69
C ALA A 28 -3.24 -19.29 11.85
N LYS A 29 -3.68 -19.62 13.06
CA LYS A 29 -5.03 -20.14 13.32
C LYS A 29 -5.88 -19.21 14.16
N ASP A 30 -5.41 -17.99 14.33
CA ASP A 30 -6.08 -16.97 15.13
C ASP A 30 -7.16 -16.23 14.30
N THR A 31 -7.88 -15.34 14.96
CA THR A 31 -8.78 -14.36 14.37
C THR A 31 -8.15 -12.97 14.46
N PHE A 32 -8.76 -12.00 13.81
CA PHE A 32 -8.29 -10.62 13.89
C PHE A 32 -8.68 -9.98 15.23
N HIS A 33 -7.68 -9.41 15.91
CA HIS A 33 -7.86 -8.69 17.17
C HIS A 33 -7.47 -7.22 17.04
N PRO A 34 -8.12 -6.31 17.76
CA PRO A 34 -7.66 -4.91 17.85
C PRO A 34 -6.21 -4.86 18.33
N TYR A 35 -5.41 -4.06 17.66
CA TYR A 35 -3.99 -3.92 17.95
C TYR A 35 -3.52 -2.48 17.79
N GLU A 36 -2.82 -1.99 18.81
CA GLU A 36 -2.18 -0.67 18.79
C GLU A 36 -0.69 -0.84 18.50
N PHE A 37 -0.17 -0.05 17.61
CA PHE A 37 1.22 -0.10 17.18
C PHE A 37 1.71 1.29 16.79
N THR A 38 2.94 1.38 16.31
CA THR A 38 3.47 2.63 15.75
C THR A 38 4.03 2.39 14.37
N ARG A 39 3.87 3.37 13.50
CA ARG A 39 4.58 3.43 12.22
C ARG A 39 5.86 4.24 12.38
N HIS A 40 6.81 4.05 11.46
CA HIS A 40 7.99 4.92 11.38
C HIS A 40 7.59 6.37 11.17
N ALA A 41 8.47 7.28 11.53
CA ALA A 41 8.30 8.71 11.27
C ALA A 41 8.22 8.98 9.76
N ILE A 42 7.60 10.11 9.39
CA ILE A 42 7.51 10.51 7.98
C ILE A 42 8.91 10.93 7.51
N GLY A 43 9.45 10.21 6.55
CA GLY A 43 10.68 10.58 5.85
C GLY A 43 10.47 11.74 4.87
N ASP A 44 11.58 12.24 4.34
CA ASP A 44 11.58 13.39 3.43
C ASP A 44 10.75 13.19 2.17
N ASN A 45 10.64 11.93 1.68
CA ASN A 45 9.93 11.56 0.46
C ASN A 45 8.65 10.77 0.73
N ASP A 46 8.20 10.70 1.99
CA ASP A 46 7.05 9.92 2.39
C ASP A 46 5.78 10.76 2.52
N ILE A 47 4.66 10.08 2.38
CA ILE A 47 3.34 10.61 2.71
C ILE A 47 2.69 9.75 3.80
N GLN A 48 1.95 10.39 4.68
CA GLN A 48 1.02 9.71 5.58
C GLN A 48 -0.37 9.75 4.98
N ILE A 49 -1.00 8.58 4.87
CA ILE A 49 -2.37 8.44 4.41
C ILE A 49 -3.25 7.99 5.58
N GLU A 50 -4.34 8.70 5.84
CA GLU A 50 -5.46 8.20 6.64
C GLU A 50 -6.25 7.22 5.79
N ILE A 51 -6.34 5.97 6.23
CA ILE A 51 -7.00 4.89 5.48
C ILE A 51 -8.50 5.01 5.69
N LEU A 52 -9.22 5.20 4.60
CA LEU A 52 -10.69 5.28 4.60
C LEU A 52 -11.33 3.96 4.16
N TYR A 53 -10.68 3.24 3.25
CA TYR A 53 -11.10 1.94 2.76
C TYR A 53 -9.89 1.03 2.56
N ALA A 54 -10.04 -0.23 2.92
CA ALA A 54 -9.12 -1.30 2.58
C ALA A 54 -9.92 -2.43 1.93
N GLY A 55 -9.55 -2.80 0.71
CA GLY A 55 -10.13 -3.96 0.04
C GLY A 55 -9.67 -5.26 0.70
N ILE A 56 -10.40 -6.33 0.46
CA ILE A 56 -10.10 -7.66 0.99
C ILE A 56 -9.69 -8.57 -0.18
N CYS A 57 -8.44 -9.01 -0.15
CA CYS A 57 -7.89 -9.96 -1.11
C CYS A 57 -7.65 -11.33 -0.43
N HIS A 58 -7.79 -12.41 -1.19
CA HIS A 58 -7.50 -13.75 -0.65
C HIS A 58 -6.02 -13.90 -0.25
N SER A 59 -5.13 -13.13 -0.86
CA SER A 59 -3.70 -13.08 -0.46
C SER A 59 -3.50 -12.63 0.98
N ASP A 60 -4.40 -11.82 1.53
CA ASP A 60 -4.36 -11.41 2.94
C ASP A 60 -4.57 -12.61 3.86
N LEU A 61 -5.48 -13.52 3.48
CA LEU A 61 -5.75 -14.76 4.22
C LEU A 61 -4.60 -15.75 4.08
N HIS A 62 -4.11 -15.97 2.86
CA HIS A 62 -2.97 -16.86 2.63
C HIS A 62 -1.74 -16.49 3.46
N ALA A 63 -1.43 -15.19 3.53
CA ALA A 63 -0.32 -14.69 4.33
C ALA A 63 -0.62 -14.82 5.83
N ALA A 64 -1.82 -14.40 6.27
CA ALA A 64 -2.21 -14.41 7.68
C ALA A 64 -2.36 -15.83 8.27
N TRP A 65 -2.69 -16.80 7.42
CA TRP A 65 -2.79 -18.22 7.81
C TRP A 65 -1.48 -19.02 7.57
N ASP A 66 -0.42 -18.33 7.10
CA ASP A 66 0.90 -18.95 6.85
C ASP A 66 0.84 -20.10 5.82
N GLU A 67 0.00 -19.96 4.80
CA GLU A 67 -0.24 -20.97 3.77
C GLU A 67 0.76 -20.93 2.61
N GLN A 68 1.74 -20.01 2.65
CA GLN A 68 2.70 -19.80 1.56
C GLN A 68 4.11 -20.33 1.90
N GLN A 69 4.23 -21.20 2.87
CA GLN A 69 5.52 -21.77 3.30
C GLN A 69 6.22 -22.56 2.19
N GLU A 70 5.48 -23.27 1.34
CA GLU A 70 6.04 -24.02 0.21
C GLU A 70 6.69 -23.08 -0.82
N GLN A 71 6.28 -21.81 -0.87
CA GLN A 71 6.89 -20.77 -1.70
C GLN A 71 8.05 -20.06 -0.97
N GLY A 72 8.40 -20.49 0.23
CA GLY A 72 9.44 -19.87 1.06
C GLY A 72 8.98 -18.57 1.75
N LEU A 73 7.68 -18.31 1.77
CA LEU A 73 7.09 -17.14 2.42
C LEU A 73 6.50 -17.56 3.77
N TYR A 74 7.05 -17.03 4.84
CA TYR A 74 6.65 -17.35 6.21
C TYR A 74 5.97 -16.15 6.86
N ALA A 75 4.91 -16.40 7.60
CA ALA A 75 4.21 -15.36 8.34
C ALA A 75 5.03 -14.88 9.55
N SER A 76 5.05 -13.57 9.76
CA SER A 76 5.58 -12.93 10.96
C SER A 76 4.44 -12.31 11.76
N TYR A 77 4.32 -12.67 13.03
CA TYR A 77 3.26 -12.16 13.90
C TYR A 77 3.83 -11.21 14.98
N PRO A 78 3.05 -10.22 15.48
CA PRO A 78 1.71 -9.87 15.01
C PRO A 78 1.71 -9.37 13.57
N MET A 79 0.68 -9.74 12.77
CA MET A 79 0.53 -9.34 11.38
C MET A 79 -0.75 -8.54 11.17
N ILE A 80 -0.63 -7.37 10.56
CA ILE A 80 -1.75 -6.60 10.00
C ILE A 80 -1.66 -6.71 8.48
N PRO A 81 -2.51 -7.49 7.80
CA PRO A 81 -2.53 -7.54 6.34
C PRO A 81 -3.28 -6.37 5.71
N GLY A 82 -3.62 -6.48 4.42
CA GLY A 82 -4.31 -5.45 3.65
C GLY A 82 -3.36 -4.69 2.73
N HIS A 83 -3.59 -4.79 1.42
CA HIS A 83 -2.78 -4.16 0.38
C HIS A 83 -3.61 -3.53 -0.74
N GLU A 84 -4.86 -3.24 -0.45
CA GLU A 84 -5.80 -2.53 -1.33
C GLU A 84 -6.28 -1.28 -0.61
N ILE A 85 -5.37 -0.33 -0.39
CA ILE A 85 -5.55 0.81 0.50
C ILE A 85 -6.00 2.04 -0.28
N ALA A 86 -7.12 2.64 0.10
CA ALA A 86 -7.55 3.94 -0.42
C ALA A 86 -7.86 4.90 0.73
N GLY A 87 -7.31 6.11 0.64
CA GLY A 87 -7.43 7.07 1.73
C GLY A 87 -7.10 8.50 1.33
N ARG A 88 -6.85 9.31 2.34
CA ARG A 88 -6.54 10.74 2.20
C ARG A 88 -5.17 11.05 2.77
N VAL A 89 -4.39 11.81 2.03
CA VAL A 89 -3.08 12.30 2.46
C VAL A 89 -3.28 13.28 3.62
N ALA A 90 -2.73 12.92 4.79
CA ALA A 90 -2.80 13.71 6.00
C ALA A 90 -1.53 14.55 6.23
N LYS A 91 -0.36 14.02 5.82
CA LYS A 91 0.93 14.70 5.94
C LYS A 91 1.82 14.34 4.76
N VAL A 92 2.77 15.20 4.46
CA VAL A 92 3.77 15.00 3.40
C VAL A 92 5.16 15.36 3.90
N GLY A 93 6.17 14.62 3.46
CA GLY A 93 7.58 14.94 3.67
C GLY A 93 8.02 16.16 2.88
N LYS A 94 9.15 16.74 3.24
CA LYS A 94 9.62 18.01 2.67
C LYS A 94 9.98 17.96 1.18
N ASN A 95 10.32 16.78 0.66
CA ASN A 95 10.69 16.59 -0.75
C ASN A 95 9.52 16.06 -1.60
N VAL A 96 8.38 15.79 -0.99
CA VAL A 96 7.20 15.27 -1.71
C VAL A 96 6.69 16.29 -2.72
N THR A 97 6.52 15.87 -3.95
CA THR A 97 6.09 16.70 -5.08
C THR A 97 4.81 16.22 -5.76
N LYS A 98 4.50 14.91 -5.66
CA LYS A 98 3.35 14.29 -6.32
C LYS A 98 2.04 14.50 -5.56
N PHE A 99 2.13 14.75 -4.25
CA PHE A 99 0.97 14.83 -3.35
C PHE A 99 1.01 16.07 -2.49
N LYS A 100 -0.17 16.51 -2.09
CA LYS A 100 -0.39 17.51 -1.05
C LYS A 100 -1.39 16.99 -0.03
N VAL A 101 -1.41 17.58 1.17
CA VAL A 101 -2.41 17.29 2.19
C VAL A 101 -3.82 17.48 1.62
N GLY A 102 -4.68 16.50 1.85
CA GLY A 102 -6.05 16.46 1.36
C GLY A 102 -6.25 15.66 0.07
N ASP A 103 -5.19 15.38 -0.70
CA ASP A 103 -5.30 14.55 -1.92
C ASP A 103 -5.78 13.14 -1.58
N LEU A 104 -6.50 12.52 -2.51
CA LEU A 104 -6.84 11.10 -2.42
C LEU A 104 -5.69 10.26 -2.96
N ALA A 105 -5.33 9.24 -2.22
CA ALA A 105 -4.21 8.35 -2.55
C ALA A 105 -4.54 6.89 -2.29
N GLY A 106 -3.97 6.00 -3.10
CA GLY A 106 -4.05 4.56 -2.95
C GLY A 106 -2.68 3.92 -2.80
N VAL A 107 -2.63 2.77 -2.15
CA VAL A 107 -1.42 1.94 -2.01
C VAL A 107 -1.77 0.50 -2.32
N GLY A 108 -0.98 -0.12 -3.20
CA GLY A 108 -1.10 -1.51 -3.59
C GLY A 108 -0.20 -2.44 -2.78
N CYS A 109 0.39 -3.42 -3.47
CA CYS A 109 1.14 -4.51 -2.82
C CYS A 109 2.54 -4.12 -2.33
N MET A 110 3.08 -2.96 -2.72
CA MET A 110 4.45 -2.52 -2.41
C MET A 110 4.44 -1.13 -1.80
N VAL A 111 5.37 -0.88 -0.90
CA VAL A 111 5.49 0.40 -0.17
C VAL A 111 6.87 1.05 -0.30
N ASN A 112 7.90 0.29 -0.66
CA ASN A 112 9.25 0.83 -0.78
C ASN A 112 10.16 -0.02 -1.68
N ALA A 113 11.21 0.60 -2.21
CA ALA A 113 12.33 -0.01 -2.94
C ALA A 113 13.53 0.93 -2.90
N CYS A 114 14.69 0.52 -3.40
CA CYS A 114 15.90 1.36 -3.34
C CYS A 114 15.85 2.62 -4.21
N SER A 115 14.99 2.66 -5.22
CA SER A 115 14.76 3.80 -6.14
C SER A 115 15.95 4.21 -7.03
N HIS A 116 17.08 3.48 -7.00
CA HIS A 116 18.30 3.87 -7.72
C HIS A 116 19.09 2.72 -8.36
N CYS A 117 18.59 1.47 -8.30
CA CYS A 117 19.19 0.38 -9.10
C CYS A 117 18.64 0.40 -10.52
N PRO A 118 19.29 -0.28 -11.48
CA PRO A 118 18.83 -0.30 -12.88
C PRO A 118 17.35 -0.67 -13.05
N SER A 119 16.86 -1.62 -12.27
CA SER A 119 15.44 -1.99 -12.30
C SER A 119 14.53 -0.85 -11.85
N CYS A 120 14.87 -0.17 -10.75
CA CYS A 120 14.09 0.97 -10.26
C CYS A 120 14.14 2.18 -11.21
N GLU A 121 15.29 2.47 -11.81
CA GLU A 121 15.43 3.54 -12.81
C GLU A 121 14.59 3.28 -14.08
N MET A 122 14.31 2.01 -14.37
CA MET A 122 13.40 1.59 -15.44
C MET A 122 11.93 1.50 -15.01
N HIS A 123 11.56 1.97 -13.82
CA HIS A 123 10.21 1.83 -13.23
C HIS A 123 9.75 0.38 -13.12
N LYS A 124 10.65 -0.49 -12.68
CA LYS A 124 10.42 -1.93 -12.43
C LYS A 124 10.82 -2.27 -11.01
N GLU A 125 10.30 -1.51 -10.05
CA GLU A 125 10.62 -1.60 -8.62
C GLU A 125 10.33 -2.99 -8.05
N GLN A 126 9.40 -3.74 -8.63
CA GLN A 126 9.13 -5.14 -8.28
C GLN A 126 10.33 -6.07 -8.50
N PHE A 127 11.29 -5.64 -9.30
CA PHE A 127 12.56 -6.34 -9.55
C PHE A 127 13.76 -5.61 -8.93
N CYS A 128 13.52 -4.83 -7.89
CA CYS A 128 14.59 -4.11 -7.20
C CYS A 128 15.70 -5.05 -6.75
N GLU A 129 16.95 -4.77 -7.17
CA GLU A 129 18.11 -5.62 -6.86
C GLU A 129 18.46 -5.68 -5.38
N LYS A 130 18.03 -4.67 -4.60
CA LYS A 130 18.21 -4.61 -3.13
C LYS A 130 17.02 -5.16 -2.36
N GLY A 131 15.97 -5.56 -3.06
CA GLY A 131 14.72 -6.02 -2.48
C GLY A 131 13.65 -4.94 -2.46
N THR A 132 12.40 -5.38 -2.61
CA THR A 132 11.21 -4.54 -2.53
C THR A 132 10.53 -4.81 -1.21
N THR A 133 10.04 -3.76 -0.55
CA THR A 133 9.21 -3.90 0.65
C THR A 133 7.75 -4.02 0.25
N PHE A 134 7.12 -5.13 0.63
CA PHE A 134 5.68 -5.32 0.48
C PHE A 134 4.91 -4.59 1.57
N THR A 135 3.62 -4.36 1.33
CA THR A 135 2.75 -3.58 2.19
C THR A 135 2.55 -4.19 3.58
N TYR A 136 2.72 -5.50 3.71
CA TYR A 136 2.74 -6.23 4.99
C TYR A 136 3.62 -7.47 4.90
N ASN A 137 3.90 -8.09 6.05
CA ASN A 137 4.71 -9.31 6.18
C ASN A 137 6.08 -9.22 5.47
N SER A 138 6.66 -8.06 5.45
CA SER A 138 7.94 -7.78 4.78
C SER A 138 8.77 -6.85 5.65
N LYS A 139 10.07 -7.10 5.74
CA LYS A 139 11.00 -6.18 6.42
C LYS A 139 11.22 -4.95 5.53
N ASP A 140 10.95 -3.78 6.07
CA ASP A 140 11.32 -2.53 5.41
C ASP A 140 12.78 -2.18 5.72
N ILE A 141 13.66 -2.68 4.86
CA ILE A 141 15.12 -2.43 4.99
C ILE A 141 15.49 -0.95 4.76
N TYR A 142 14.56 -0.14 4.32
CA TYR A 142 14.73 1.32 4.12
C TYR A 142 14.25 2.13 5.33
N HIS A 143 13.58 1.47 6.29
CA HIS A 143 13.15 2.04 7.57
C HIS A 143 13.49 1.09 8.74
N ASP A 144 14.79 1.02 9.06
CA ASP A 144 15.36 0.27 10.22
C ASP A 144 15.01 -1.23 10.26
N GLY A 145 14.55 -1.81 9.16
CA GLY A 145 14.21 -3.24 9.07
C GLY A 145 12.94 -3.62 9.82
N GLU A 146 12.06 -2.66 10.09
CA GLU A 146 10.78 -2.93 10.74
C GLU A 146 9.87 -3.78 9.86
N MET A 147 9.03 -4.59 10.50
CA MET A 147 7.99 -5.33 9.78
C MET A 147 6.90 -4.39 9.29
N ALA A 148 6.69 -4.39 7.97
CA ALA A 148 5.61 -3.63 7.37
C ALA A 148 4.24 -4.16 7.84
N MET A 149 3.37 -3.25 8.23
CA MET A 149 1.99 -3.48 8.65
C MET A 149 1.03 -2.92 7.60
N GLY A 150 0.05 -3.70 7.21
CA GLY A 150 -0.83 -3.40 6.09
C GLY A 150 -1.99 -2.45 6.40
N GLY A 151 -2.94 -2.49 5.48
CA GLY A 151 -4.06 -1.56 5.40
C GLY A 151 -5.26 -1.87 6.30
N TYR A 152 -5.28 -3.00 7.01
CA TYR A 152 -6.31 -3.22 8.03
C TYR A 152 -6.00 -2.41 9.30
N SER A 153 -5.67 -1.15 9.08
CA SER A 153 -5.29 -0.16 10.09
C SER A 153 -5.82 1.23 9.72
N ASP A 154 -5.71 2.18 10.62
CA ASP A 154 -6.24 3.53 10.46
C ASP A 154 -5.35 4.45 9.61
N LYS A 155 -4.06 4.15 9.46
CA LYS A 155 -3.13 4.96 8.66
C LYS A 155 -1.94 4.17 8.17
N ILE A 156 -1.29 4.68 7.11
CA ILE A 156 -0.03 4.16 6.58
C ILE A 156 0.92 5.30 6.25
N VAL A 157 2.23 5.04 6.40
CA VAL A 157 3.30 5.90 5.88
C VAL A 157 3.96 5.16 4.73
N VAL A 158 4.14 5.83 3.60
CA VAL A 158 4.64 5.22 2.37
C VAL A 158 5.40 6.24 1.55
N SER A 159 6.44 5.80 0.85
CA SER A 159 7.11 6.66 -0.14
C SER A 159 6.12 7.14 -1.21
N GLU A 160 6.19 8.42 -1.60
CA GLU A 160 5.32 8.99 -2.64
C GLU A 160 5.41 8.22 -3.97
N ASN A 161 6.49 7.48 -4.21
CA ASN A 161 6.67 6.70 -5.42
C ASN A 161 5.81 5.43 -5.47
N PHE A 162 5.36 4.95 -4.32
CA PHE A 162 4.50 3.78 -4.19
C PHE A 162 3.03 4.14 -3.91
N ALA A 163 2.72 5.41 -3.84
CA ALA A 163 1.35 5.90 -3.76
C ALA A 163 0.82 6.27 -5.15
N ILE A 164 -0.44 5.95 -5.38
CA ILE A 164 -1.17 6.22 -6.63
C ILE A 164 -2.17 7.33 -6.36
N LYS A 165 -2.13 8.40 -7.16
CA LYS A 165 -3.10 9.49 -7.05
C LYS A 165 -4.47 9.04 -7.54
N ILE A 166 -5.46 9.19 -6.68
CA ILE A 166 -6.86 8.87 -6.99
C ILE A 166 -7.58 10.16 -7.37
N PRO A 167 -8.39 10.18 -8.45
CA PRO A 167 -9.19 11.34 -8.81
C PRO A 167 -10.17 11.74 -7.70
N ASP A 168 -10.36 13.04 -7.48
CA ASP A 168 -11.19 13.55 -6.38
C ASP A 168 -12.66 13.11 -6.44
N ASN A 169 -13.16 12.80 -7.63
CA ASN A 169 -14.54 12.34 -7.85
C ASN A 169 -14.69 10.80 -7.82
N ALA A 170 -13.63 10.06 -7.53
CA ALA A 170 -13.68 8.60 -7.49
C ALA A 170 -14.29 8.08 -6.19
N ASP A 171 -15.08 7.02 -6.30
CA ASP A 171 -15.61 6.29 -5.13
C ASP A 171 -14.52 5.37 -4.56
N LEU A 172 -13.90 5.78 -3.46
CA LEU A 172 -12.76 5.08 -2.86
C LEU A 172 -13.03 3.62 -2.54
N LYS A 173 -14.24 3.27 -2.14
CA LYS A 173 -14.61 1.86 -1.86
C LYS A 173 -14.57 0.98 -3.10
N ARG A 174 -14.77 1.57 -4.30
CA ARG A 174 -14.66 0.87 -5.58
C ARG A 174 -13.25 0.90 -6.13
N VAL A 175 -12.45 1.92 -5.75
CA VAL A 175 -11.05 2.04 -6.17
C VAL A 175 -10.16 1.06 -5.40
N ALA A 176 -10.41 0.85 -4.11
CA ALA A 176 -9.55 0.03 -3.27
C ALA A 176 -9.22 -1.36 -3.90
N PRO A 177 -10.17 -2.18 -4.38
CA PRO A 177 -9.87 -3.46 -5.02
C PRO A 177 -9.08 -3.34 -6.33
N LEU A 178 -9.12 -2.20 -7.01
CA LEU A 178 -8.36 -1.99 -8.26
C LEU A 178 -6.84 -1.97 -8.01
N LEU A 179 -6.42 -1.68 -6.78
CA LEU A 179 -5.00 -1.55 -6.40
C LEU A 179 -4.29 -2.91 -6.28
N CYS A 180 -5.04 -4.01 -6.28
CA CYS A 180 -4.53 -5.36 -6.42
C CYS A 180 -5.21 -6.08 -7.59
N ALA A 181 -6.46 -6.48 -7.45
CA ALA A 181 -7.18 -7.26 -8.45
C ALA A 181 -7.29 -6.53 -9.81
N GLY A 182 -7.44 -5.21 -9.79
CA GLY A 182 -7.47 -4.40 -11.00
C GLY A 182 -6.17 -4.48 -11.79
N ILE A 183 -5.05 -4.04 -11.19
CA ILE A 183 -3.75 -4.05 -11.88
C ILE A 183 -3.30 -5.47 -12.23
N THR A 184 -3.55 -6.45 -11.36
CA THR A 184 -3.17 -7.85 -11.58
C THR A 184 -3.84 -8.44 -12.82
N THR A 185 -5.06 -8.06 -13.13
CA THR A 185 -5.81 -8.57 -14.30
C THR A 185 -5.61 -7.70 -15.54
N TRP A 186 -5.44 -6.38 -15.38
CA TRP A 186 -5.15 -5.48 -16.48
C TRP A 186 -3.76 -5.69 -17.08
N SER A 187 -2.75 -5.89 -16.24
CA SER A 187 -1.35 -5.99 -16.66
C SER A 187 -1.08 -7.13 -17.66
N PRO A 188 -1.54 -8.38 -17.45
CA PRO A 188 -1.37 -9.45 -18.43
C PRO A 188 -2.02 -9.14 -19.79
N ILE A 189 -3.22 -8.55 -19.80
CA ILE A 189 -3.91 -8.16 -21.04
C ILE A 189 -3.07 -7.15 -21.81
N HIS A 190 -2.55 -6.14 -21.11
CA HIS A 190 -1.71 -5.10 -21.70
C HIS A 190 -0.40 -5.65 -22.27
N PHE A 191 0.34 -6.42 -21.46
CA PHE A 191 1.65 -6.97 -21.87
C PHE A 191 1.57 -8.11 -22.87
N SER A 192 0.45 -8.83 -22.96
CA SER A 192 0.19 -9.82 -24.00
C SER A 192 -0.26 -9.19 -25.34
N ASN A 193 -0.31 -7.85 -25.39
CA ASN A 193 -0.69 -7.11 -26.59
C ASN A 193 -2.06 -7.51 -27.15
N VAL A 194 -2.99 -7.84 -26.26
CA VAL A 194 -4.39 -8.15 -26.61
C VAL A 194 -5.05 -6.92 -27.24
N LYS A 195 -5.76 -7.16 -28.36
CA LYS A 195 -6.39 -6.11 -29.16
C LYS A 195 -7.89 -6.34 -29.28
N LYS A 196 -8.61 -5.28 -29.64
CA LYS A 196 -10.03 -5.36 -29.94
C LYS A 196 -10.30 -6.40 -31.03
N GLY A 197 -11.13 -7.38 -30.73
CA GLY A 197 -11.49 -8.49 -31.61
C GLY A 197 -10.77 -9.80 -31.29
N ASP A 198 -9.76 -9.79 -30.44
CA ASP A 198 -9.08 -11.00 -29.98
C ASP A 198 -10.02 -11.81 -29.06
N LYS A 199 -9.86 -13.13 -29.10
CA LYS A 199 -10.58 -14.04 -28.22
C LYS A 199 -9.73 -14.32 -26.99
N VAL A 200 -10.22 -13.90 -25.82
CA VAL A 200 -9.57 -14.12 -24.52
C VAL A 200 -10.43 -15.04 -23.67
N ALA A 201 -9.81 -16.02 -23.03
CA ALA A 201 -10.48 -16.91 -22.09
C ALA A 201 -10.05 -16.55 -20.65
N VAL A 202 -11.01 -16.44 -19.76
CA VAL A 202 -10.81 -16.25 -18.31
C VAL A 202 -11.21 -17.53 -17.60
N ALA A 203 -10.26 -18.22 -16.96
CA ALA A 203 -10.52 -19.40 -16.18
C ALA A 203 -10.78 -19.02 -14.70
N GLY A 204 -11.98 -19.30 -14.21
CA GLY A 204 -12.41 -18.92 -12.87
C GLY A 204 -13.07 -17.54 -12.83
N TYR A 205 -14.20 -17.43 -12.13
CA TYR A 205 -14.98 -16.19 -12.01
C TYR A 205 -15.15 -15.76 -10.55
N GLY A 206 -14.00 -15.67 -9.85
CA GLY A 206 -13.89 -15.05 -8.54
C GLY A 206 -13.60 -13.56 -8.64
N GLY A 207 -13.04 -12.93 -7.60
CA GLY A 207 -12.71 -11.50 -7.58
C GLY A 207 -11.83 -11.06 -8.75
N LEU A 208 -10.75 -11.79 -9.02
CA LEU A 208 -9.84 -11.51 -10.15
C LEU A 208 -10.52 -11.75 -11.51
N GLY A 209 -11.18 -12.92 -11.69
CA GLY A 209 -11.83 -13.24 -12.95
C GLY A 209 -12.94 -12.27 -13.31
N HIS A 210 -13.71 -11.83 -12.31
CA HIS A 210 -14.72 -10.78 -12.49
C HIS A 210 -14.09 -9.47 -13.00
N MET A 211 -12.95 -9.05 -12.43
CA MET A 211 -12.23 -7.86 -12.90
C MET A 211 -11.69 -8.02 -14.32
N ALA A 212 -11.09 -9.19 -14.64
CA ALA A 212 -10.56 -9.48 -15.97
C ALA A 212 -11.62 -9.39 -17.07
N VAL A 213 -12.87 -9.75 -16.78
CA VAL A 213 -13.97 -9.67 -17.74
C VAL A 213 -14.47 -8.23 -17.96
N GLN A 214 -14.16 -7.30 -17.01
CA GLN A 214 -14.55 -5.89 -17.14
C GLN A 214 -13.61 -5.10 -18.07
N TYR A 215 -12.39 -5.58 -18.31
CA TYR A 215 -11.42 -4.98 -19.22
C TYR A 215 -11.60 -5.46 -20.66
#